data_6277ec8dc933aeb7e333e8ddab10b00a
#
_entry.id   6277ec8dc933aeb7e333e8ddab10b00a
#
_cell.length_a   1.000
_cell.length_b   1.000
_cell.length_c   1.000
_cell.angle_alpha   90.00
_cell.angle_beta   90.00
_cell.angle_gamma   90.00
#
_symmetry.space_group_name_H-M   'P 1'
#
loop_
_entity.id
_entity.type
_entity.pdbx_description
1 polymer ?
#
loop_
_entity_poly.entity_id
_entity_poly.type
_entity_poly.pdbx_seq_one_letter_code
_entity_poly.pdbx_strand_id
1 'polypeptide(L)'
;YLYNKGLLYDSISAPDLTGDYDNMTDAEFDKIVDSLPLTLTLYNGAPLAPTVEEADLIPNARDVFVIRHPRYTRPNLHRHTYFEINFVANGQGKFIFEQEEHILKEGELCIIAPNSKHDFLIEDDSTVFTICIRKSTFDTTFFSLMTRKDLLSYFFRTILQGDNHANYLMFFTNNNSVIKKYIRNMMIESSKKDMYSNACCISYVNLMFSALLRSYSQTIQFYNYEMGADFSL
;
A
#
# COMPACT_ATOMS: atom_id res chain seq x y z
N TYR A 1 23.05 14.46 -5.71
CA TYR A 1 22.99 15.84 -5.27
C TYR A 1 21.60 16.47 -5.50
N LEU A 2 21.07 16.38 -6.71
CA LEU A 2 19.73 16.92 -7.03
C LEU A 2 18.61 16.19 -6.28
N TYR A 3 18.70 14.89 -6.11
CA TYR A 3 17.80 14.11 -5.27
C TYR A 3 17.78 14.65 -3.84
N ASN A 4 18.95 14.76 -3.23
CA ASN A 4 19.08 15.22 -1.84
C ASN A 4 18.53 16.64 -1.62
N LYS A 5 18.43 17.44 -2.70
CA LYS A 5 17.79 18.76 -2.67
C LYS A 5 16.33 18.72 -3.05
N GLY A 6 15.77 17.55 -3.36
CA GLY A 6 14.40 17.38 -3.83
C GLY A 6 14.12 18.12 -5.14
N LEU A 7 15.12 18.26 -5.98
CA LEU A 7 14.99 18.84 -7.33
C LEU A 7 14.62 17.80 -8.36
N LEU A 8 14.91 16.52 -8.06
CA LEU A 8 14.52 15.37 -8.87
C LEU A 8 13.79 14.36 -8.00
N TYR A 9 12.83 13.66 -8.56
CA TYR A 9 12.14 12.56 -7.93
C TYR A 9 11.69 11.53 -8.96
N ASP A 10 11.47 10.29 -8.54
CA ASP A 10 10.82 9.28 -9.35
C ASP A 10 9.38 9.69 -9.68
N SER A 11 8.93 9.44 -10.87
CA SER A 11 7.52 9.51 -11.19
C SER A 11 6.81 8.23 -10.74
N ILE A 12 5.52 8.36 -10.43
CA ILE A 12 4.65 7.20 -10.23
C ILE A 12 4.57 6.45 -11.55
N SER A 13 5.03 5.20 -11.58
CA SER A 13 4.94 4.34 -12.75
C SER A 13 4.31 3.01 -12.36
N ALA A 14 3.28 2.60 -13.10
CA ALA A 14 2.88 1.20 -13.09
C ALA A 14 3.99 0.41 -13.79
N PRO A 15 4.49 -0.68 -13.21
CA PRO A 15 5.49 -1.48 -13.90
C PRO A 15 4.90 -2.12 -15.14
N ASP A 16 5.59 -1.97 -16.28
CA ASP A 16 5.24 -2.69 -17.51
C ASP A 16 5.96 -4.04 -17.50
N LEU A 17 5.37 -4.98 -16.80
CA LEU A 17 5.87 -6.34 -16.68
C LEU A 17 5.26 -7.19 -17.79
N THR A 18 5.92 -7.23 -18.96
CA THR A 18 5.52 -8.12 -20.06
C THR A 18 6.41 -9.35 -20.05
N GLY A 19 5.89 -10.53 -19.70
CA GLY A 19 6.66 -11.77 -19.68
C GLY A 19 5.95 -12.92 -18.96
N ASP A 20 6.57 -14.09 -18.96
CA ASP A 20 6.13 -15.25 -18.19
C ASP A 20 6.78 -15.18 -16.79
N TYR A 21 6.02 -14.69 -15.81
CA TYR A 21 6.49 -14.47 -14.45
C TYR A 21 6.06 -15.56 -13.47
N ASP A 22 5.27 -16.53 -13.90
CA ASP A 22 4.64 -17.51 -13.01
C ASP A 22 5.68 -18.44 -12.34
N ASN A 23 6.78 -18.72 -13.05
CA ASN A 23 7.87 -19.59 -12.58
C ASN A 23 9.12 -18.83 -12.09
N MET A 24 9.07 -17.51 -12.03
CA MET A 24 10.20 -16.68 -11.64
C MET A 24 10.49 -16.76 -10.13
N THR A 25 11.75 -16.84 -9.76
CA THR A 25 12.17 -16.74 -8.35
C THR A 25 12.04 -15.31 -7.83
N ASP A 26 11.97 -15.14 -6.50
CA ASP A 26 11.90 -13.82 -5.89
C ASP A 26 13.12 -12.96 -6.26
N ALA A 27 14.32 -13.55 -6.31
CA ALA A 27 15.54 -12.84 -6.70
C ALA A 27 15.54 -12.37 -8.16
N GLU A 28 14.93 -13.12 -9.08
CA GLU A 28 14.76 -12.69 -10.48
C GLU A 28 13.73 -11.59 -10.59
N PHE A 29 12.63 -11.69 -9.85
CA PHE A 29 11.61 -10.65 -9.78
C PHE A 29 12.18 -9.34 -9.23
N ASP A 30 12.91 -9.41 -8.10
CA ASP A 30 13.55 -8.24 -7.49
C ASP A 30 14.51 -7.55 -8.49
N LYS A 31 15.31 -8.31 -9.27
CA LYS A 31 16.16 -7.75 -10.33
C LYS A 31 15.36 -7.04 -11.42
N ILE A 32 14.19 -7.56 -11.79
CA ILE A 32 13.33 -6.91 -12.79
C ILE A 32 12.78 -5.61 -12.22
N VAL A 33 12.29 -5.62 -11.00
CA VAL A 33 11.79 -4.41 -10.33
C VAL A 33 12.88 -3.35 -10.23
N ASP A 34 14.09 -3.75 -9.87
CA ASP A 34 15.25 -2.84 -9.80
C ASP A 34 15.66 -2.31 -11.17
N SER A 35 15.42 -3.08 -12.24
CA SER A 35 15.71 -2.68 -13.61
C SER A 35 14.62 -1.83 -14.26
N LEU A 36 13.46 -1.67 -13.63
CA LEU A 36 12.40 -0.81 -14.16
C LEU A 36 12.92 0.61 -14.33
N PRO A 37 12.69 1.23 -15.50
CA PRO A 37 13.22 2.54 -15.76
C PRO A 37 12.71 3.55 -14.73
N LEU A 38 13.65 4.19 -14.05
CA LEU A 38 13.36 5.34 -13.19
C LEU A 38 13.05 6.52 -14.10
N THR A 39 11.82 6.98 -14.08
CA THR A 39 11.51 8.26 -14.71
C THR A 39 11.77 9.36 -13.71
N LEU A 40 12.90 10.04 -13.88
CA LEU A 40 13.25 11.18 -13.05
C LEU A 40 12.59 12.43 -13.60
N THR A 41 11.89 13.14 -12.74
CA THR A 41 11.22 14.38 -13.09
C THR A 41 11.84 15.55 -12.33
N LEU A 42 12.11 16.64 -13.03
CA LEU A 42 12.50 17.88 -12.37
C LEU A 42 11.31 18.42 -11.57
N TYR A 43 11.55 18.61 -10.30
CA TYR A 43 10.55 19.23 -9.43
C TYR A 43 10.46 20.73 -9.75
N ASN A 44 9.32 21.16 -10.25
CA ASN A 44 9.05 22.56 -10.61
C ASN A 44 8.49 23.40 -9.44
N GLY A 45 8.39 22.81 -8.26
CA GLY A 45 7.87 23.50 -7.06
C GLY A 45 6.36 23.55 -6.93
N ALA A 46 5.61 23.01 -7.91
CA ALA A 46 4.15 22.93 -7.79
C ALA A 46 3.76 21.99 -6.64
N PRO A 47 2.89 22.43 -5.70
CA PRO A 47 2.39 21.55 -4.66
C PRO A 47 1.53 20.45 -5.29
N LEU A 48 1.69 19.22 -4.79
CA LEU A 48 0.74 18.15 -5.09
C LEU A 48 -0.64 18.53 -4.54
N ALA A 49 -1.69 18.02 -5.17
CA ALA A 49 -3.04 18.24 -4.68
C ALA A 49 -3.14 17.74 -3.21
N PRO A 50 -3.77 18.51 -2.31
CA PRO A 50 -3.88 18.13 -0.90
C PRO A 50 -4.76 16.90 -0.70
N THR A 51 -5.57 16.54 -1.69
CA THR A 51 -6.39 15.33 -1.74
C THR A 51 -6.26 14.68 -3.12
N VAL A 52 -6.01 13.38 -3.14
CA VAL A 52 -5.95 12.54 -4.34
C VAL A 52 -7.23 11.71 -4.40
N GLU A 53 -8.02 11.91 -5.44
CA GLU A 53 -9.24 11.15 -5.64
C GLU A 53 -8.96 9.76 -6.24
N GLU A 54 -9.83 8.79 -6.01
CA GLU A 54 -9.72 7.46 -6.64
C GLU A 54 -9.52 7.56 -8.16
N ALA A 55 -10.25 8.46 -8.81
CA ALA A 55 -10.22 8.62 -10.26
C ALA A 55 -8.90 9.22 -10.78
N ASP A 56 -8.14 9.89 -9.94
CA ASP A 56 -6.86 10.49 -10.32
C ASP A 56 -5.73 9.44 -10.44
N LEU A 57 -5.85 8.34 -9.70
CA LEU A 57 -4.78 7.34 -9.60
C LEU A 57 -5.22 5.96 -10.06
N ILE A 58 -6.41 5.50 -9.69
CA ILE A 58 -6.89 4.14 -9.99
C ILE A 58 -7.60 4.13 -11.36
N PRO A 59 -7.09 3.41 -12.38
CA PRO A 59 -7.75 3.34 -13.68
C PRO A 59 -9.19 2.84 -13.56
N ASN A 60 -10.11 3.37 -14.39
CA ASN A 60 -11.54 3.03 -14.32
C ASN A 60 -11.87 1.54 -14.39
N ALA A 61 -11.05 0.76 -15.10
CA ALA A 61 -11.22 -0.69 -15.23
C ALA A 61 -10.61 -1.49 -14.05
N ARG A 62 -10.12 -0.82 -13.02
CA ARG A 62 -9.41 -1.43 -11.88
C ARG A 62 -10.08 -1.07 -10.57
N ASP A 63 -10.18 -2.06 -9.69
CA ASP A 63 -10.56 -1.89 -8.29
C ASP A 63 -9.34 -1.90 -7.38
N VAL A 64 -8.32 -2.67 -7.79
CA VAL A 64 -7.02 -2.77 -7.16
C VAL A 64 -5.96 -2.36 -8.17
N PHE A 65 -5.11 -1.42 -7.79
CA PHE A 65 -4.02 -0.93 -8.62
C PHE A 65 -2.71 -0.89 -7.84
N VAL A 66 -1.66 -1.49 -8.40
CA VAL A 66 -0.36 -1.59 -7.75
C VAL A 66 0.65 -0.76 -8.50
N ILE A 67 1.37 0.08 -7.77
CA ILE A 67 2.44 0.92 -8.30
C ILE A 67 3.72 0.74 -7.47
N ARG A 68 4.86 1.04 -8.07
CA ARG A 68 6.07 1.28 -7.30
C ARG A 68 5.98 2.68 -6.71
N HIS A 69 6.14 2.81 -5.38
CA HIS A 69 6.10 4.10 -4.70
C HIS A 69 7.23 5.01 -5.20
N PRO A 70 6.97 6.31 -5.48
CA PRO A 70 8.02 7.24 -5.89
C PRO A 70 9.07 7.42 -4.81
N ARG A 71 10.34 7.54 -5.21
CA ARG A 71 11.48 7.81 -4.32
C ARG A 71 11.92 9.25 -4.39
N TYR A 72 12.64 9.71 -3.36
CA TYR A 72 13.29 11.02 -3.32
C TYR A 72 12.31 12.19 -3.47
N THR A 73 11.05 11.97 -3.13
CA THR A 73 10.02 13.02 -3.13
C THR A 73 10.25 14.00 -1.97
N ARG A 74 9.71 15.20 -2.10
CA ARG A 74 9.64 16.13 -0.98
C ARG A 74 8.52 15.71 -0.04
N PRO A 75 8.66 15.96 1.27
CA PRO A 75 7.57 15.77 2.21
C PRO A 75 6.33 16.52 1.75
N ASN A 76 5.21 15.80 1.68
CA ASN A 76 3.92 16.34 1.27
C ASN A 76 2.78 15.61 1.96
N LEU A 77 2.39 16.08 3.11
CA LEU A 77 1.21 15.56 3.81
C LEU A 77 -0.04 15.75 2.95
N HIS A 78 -0.61 14.65 2.51
CA HIS A 78 -1.79 14.59 1.64
C HIS A 78 -2.85 13.64 2.19
N ARG A 79 -3.97 13.56 1.50
CA ARG A 79 -5.08 12.62 1.76
C ARG A 79 -5.47 11.95 0.47
N HIS A 80 -6.13 10.83 0.57
CA HIS A 80 -6.77 10.18 -0.58
C HIS A 80 -8.13 9.60 -0.21
N THR A 81 -8.98 9.32 -1.21
CA THR A 81 -10.35 8.83 -1.01
C THR A 81 -10.45 7.30 -1.08
N TYR A 82 -9.34 6.61 -1.33
CA TYR A 82 -9.22 5.15 -1.44
C TYR A 82 -8.45 4.57 -0.24
N PHE A 83 -8.40 3.24 -0.12
CA PHE A 83 -7.48 2.55 0.79
C PHE A 83 -6.10 2.43 0.15
N GLU A 84 -5.07 2.73 0.91
CA GLU A 84 -3.69 2.60 0.48
C GLU A 84 -2.96 1.60 1.36
N ILE A 85 -2.18 0.71 0.75
CA ILE A 85 -1.29 -0.22 1.46
C ILE A 85 0.12 0.00 0.94
N ASN A 86 1.03 0.40 1.81
CA ASN A 86 2.45 0.50 1.48
C ASN A 86 3.18 -0.70 2.06
N PHE A 87 3.84 -1.48 1.19
CA PHE A 87 4.64 -2.65 1.53
C PHE A 87 6.11 -2.40 1.17
N VAL A 88 6.98 -2.55 2.14
CA VAL A 88 8.43 -2.43 1.94
C VAL A 88 8.97 -3.75 1.38
N ALA A 89 9.24 -3.78 0.08
CA ALA A 89 9.76 -4.96 -0.61
C ALA A 89 11.26 -5.15 -0.40
N ASN A 90 12.01 -4.03 -0.28
CA ASN A 90 13.44 -4.02 0.01
C ASN A 90 13.79 -2.71 0.72
N GLY A 91 14.68 -2.77 1.71
CA GLY A 91 15.17 -1.59 2.43
C GLY A 91 14.18 -1.09 3.49
N GLN A 92 13.80 0.21 3.41
CA GLN A 92 12.96 0.85 4.41
C GLN A 92 12.13 2.00 3.82
N GLY A 93 11.10 2.42 4.55
CA GLY A 93 10.30 3.60 4.22
C GLY A 93 9.87 4.34 5.49
N LYS A 94 9.77 5.66 5.40
CA LYS A 94 9.30 6.52 6.49
C LYS A 94 7.83 6.83 6.29
N PHE A 95 6.99 6.31 7.15
CA PHE A 95 5.57 6.63 7.23
C PHE A 95 5.35 7.76 8.23
N ILE A 96 4.69 8.83 7.78
CA ILE A 96 4.35 9.99 8.60
C ILE A 96 2.84 10.07 8.68
N PHE A 97 2.32 10.12 9.89
CA PHE A 97 0.90 10.24 10.14
C PHE A 97 0.68 11.29 11.23
N GLU A 98 -0.02 12.38 10.88
CA GLU A 98 -0.18 13.54 11.74
C GLU A 98 1.19 14.10 12.22
N GLN A 99 1.57 13.82 13.47
CA GLN A 99 2.85 14.24 14.06
C GLN A 99 3.76 13.05 14.41
N GLU A 100 3.34 11.83 14.07
CA GLU A 100 4.08 10.60 14.36
C GLU A 100 4.88 10.18 13.12
N GLU A 101 6.10 9.69 13.35
CA GLU A 101 6.95 9.11 12.32
C GLU A 101 7.26 7.65 12.66
N HIS A 102 7.08 6.77 11.70
CA HIS A 102 7.38 5.35 11.82
C HIS A 102 8.30 4.91 10.69
N ILE A 103 9.31 4.12 11.02
CA ILE A 103 10.17 3.48 10.01
C ILE A 103 9.69 2.06 9.79
N LEU A 104 9.19 1.79 8.60
CA LEU A 104 8.87 0.45 8.15
C LEU A 104 10.09 -0.16 7.45
N LYS A 105 10.37 -1.42 7.77
CA LYS A 105 11.49 -2.20 7.23
C LYS A 105 11.00 -3.23 6.22
N GLU A 106 11.93 -3.85 5.54
CA GLU A 106 11.64 -4.93 4.58
C GLU A 106 10.66 -5.97 5.15
N GLY A 107 9.62 -6.26 4.39
CA GLY A 107 8.55 -7.17 4.76
C GLY A 107 7.41 -6.53 5.58
N GLU A 108 7.57 -5.32 6.07
CA GLU A 108 6.53 -4.63 6.85
C GLU A 108 5.58 -3.86 5.93
N LEU A 109 4.37 -3.66 6.40
CA LEU A 109 3.36 -2.90 5.66
C LEU A 109 2.49 -2.05 6.57
N CYS A 110 1.98 -0.95 6.01
CA CYS A 110 0.92 -0.16 6.61
C CYS A 110 -0.29 -0.09 5.69
N ILE A 111 -1.49 -0.10 6.28
CA ILE A 111 -2.77 0.10 5.61
C ILE A 111 -3.30 1.44 6.08
N ILE A 112 -3.56 2.34 5.15
CA ILE A 112 -3.96 3.72 5.41
C ILE A 112 -5.43 3.87 4.99
N ALA A 113 -6.24 4.35 5.91
CA ALA A 113 -7.66 4.58 5.68
C ALA A 113 -7.90 5.80 4.75
N PRO A 114 -9.00 5.83 4.00
CA PRO A 114 -9.42 7.02 3.27
C PRO A 114 -9.49 8.25 4.18
N ASN A 115 -9.20 9.42 3.62
CA ASN A 115 -9.18 10.73 4.30
C ASN A 115 -8.15 10.89 5.42
N SER A 116 -7.27 9.92 5.63
CA SER A 116 -6.14 10.01 6.56
C SER A 116 -5.06 10.93 6.02
N LYS A 117 -4.65 11.93 6.79
CA LYS A 117 -3.57 12.84 6.41
C LYS A 117 -2.23 12.19 6.75
N HIS A 118 -1.46 11.89 5.73
CA HIS A 118 -0.21 11.15 5.87
C HIS A 118 0.80 11.50 4.77
N ASP A 119 2.00 10.97 4.93
CA ASP A 119 3.02 10.91 3.89
C ASP A 119 3.80 9.61 3.99
N PHE A 120 4.38 9.16 2.90
CA PHE A 120 5.28 8.01 2.86
C PHE A 120 6.52 8.38 2.05
N LEU A 121 7.67 8.40 2.69
CA LEU A 121 8.90 8.89 2.11
C LEU A 121 9.92 7.77 1.94
N ILE A 122 10.54 7.73 0.75
CA ILE A 122 11.67 6.87 0.45
C ILE A 122 12.85 7.79 0.09
N GLU A 123 13.84 7.82 0.97
CA GLU A 123 14.96 8.76 0.88
C GLU A 123 16.25 8.10 0.36
N ASP A 124 16.16 6.81 0.00
CA ASP A 124 17.25 5.98 -0.52
C ASP A 124 16.78 5.12 -1.70
N ASP A 125 17.54 4.09 -2.07
CA ASP A 125 17.20 3.15 -3.16
C ASP A 125 16.25 2.03 -2.74
N SER A 126 15.57 2.15 -1.58
CA SER A 126 14.58 1.19 -1.12
C SER A 126 13.41 1.07 -2.10
N THR A 127 12.80 -0.13 -2.12
CA THR A 127 11.65 -0.42 -2.99
C THR A 127 10.41 -0.65 -2.15
N VAL A 128 9.39 0.15 -2.42
CA VAL A 128 8.07 0.05 -1.78
C VAL A 128 7.00 -0.10 -2.86
N PHE A 129 6.07 -1.02 -2.64
CA PHE A 129 4.88 -1.14 -3.46
C PHE A 129 3.69 -0.50 -2.77
N THR A 130 2.99 0.35 -3.50
CA THR A 130 1.73 0.95 -3.06
C THR A 130 0.59 0.24 -3.75
N ILE A 131 -0.32 -0.32 -2.97
CA ILE A 131 -1.53 -1.00 -3.43
C ILE A 131 -2.70 -0.09 -3.10
N CYS A 132 -3.32 0.46 -4.14
CA CYS A 132 -4.48 1.34 -4.04
C CYS A 132 -5.75 0.51 -4.27
N ILE A 133 -6.73 0.62 -3.38
CA ILE A 133 -7.97 -0.18 -3.42
C ILE A 133 -9.16 0.76 -3.28
N ARG A 134 -10.10 0.69 -4.25
CA ARG A 134 -11.32 1.50 -4.19
C ARG A 134 -12.12 1.23 -2.93
N LYS A 135 -12.69 2.27 -2.34
CA LYS A 135 -13.52 2.16 -1.14
C LYS A 135 -14.70 1.20 -1.37
N SER A 136 -15.37 1.29 -2.52
CA SER A 136 -16.49 0.42 -2.89
C SER A 136 -16.13 -1.07 -2.96
N THR A 137 -14.89 -1.39 -3.32
CA THR A 137 -14.39 -2.76 -3.37
C THR A 137 -14.22 -3.34 -1.97
N PHE A 138 -13.80 -2.55 -1.00
CA PHE A 138 -13.80 -2.95 0.40
C PHE A 138 -15.19 -3.29 0.89
N ASP A 139 -16.17 -2.42 0.61
CA ASP A 139 -17.56 -2.63 1.05
C ASP A 139 -18.15 -3.94 0.56
N THR A 140 -17.85 -4.34 -0.66
CA THR A 140 -18.48 -5.50 -1.31
C THR A 140 -17.67 -6.79 -1.18
N THR A 141 -16.36 -6.70 -1.36
CA THR A 141 -15.50 -7.89 -1.48
C THR A 141 -15.00 -8.39 -0.13
N PHE A 142 -14.71 -7.47 0.79
CA PHE A 142 -14.16 -7.83 2.10
C PHE A 142 -15.22 -7.91 3.21
N PHE A 143 -16.49 -7.73 2.88
CA PHE A 143 -17.60 -7.81 3.84
C PHE A 143 -17.60 -9.13 4.62
N SER A 144 -17.29 -10.25 3.97
CA SER A 144 -17.22 -11.56 4.65
C SER A 144 -16.10 -11.65 5.69
N LEU A 145 -15.01 -10.91 5.49
CA LEU A 145 -13.93 -10.79 6.49
C LEU A 145 -14.35 -9.88 7.65
N MET A 146 -15.20 -8.88 7.39
CA MET A 146 -15.65 -7.91 8.39
C MET A 146 -16.75 -8.43 9.33
N THR A 147 -17.29 -9.61 9.11
CA THR A 147 -18.29 -10.23 10.00
C THR A 147 -17.69 -10.86 11.26
N ARG A 148 -16.39 -10.98 11.32
CA ARG A 148 -15.65 -11.52 12.48
C ARG A 148 -15.48 -10.46 13.56
N LYS A 149 -15.37 -10.92 14.82
CA LYS A 149 -15.04 -10.06 15.97
C LYS A 149 -13.53 -9.96 16.14
N ASP A 150 -12.83 -9.44 15.11
CA ASP A 150 -11.39 -9.19 15.16
C ASP A 150 -11.10 -7.71 14.91
N LEU A 151 -9.86 -7.32 15.22
CA LEU A 151 -9.42 -5.93 15.17
C LEU A 151 -9.47 -5.34 13.77
N LEU A 152 -9.13 -6.12 12.73
CA LEU A 152 -9.18 -5.66 11.34
C LEU A 152 -10.62 -5.44 10.88
N SER A 153 -11.52 -6.35 11.24
CA SER A 153 -12.97 -6.20 10.98
C SER A 153 -13.54 -4.96 11.69
N TYR A 154 -13.08 -4.69 12.91
CA TYR A 154 -13.45 -3.47 13.63
C TYR A 154 -12.93 -2.21 12.90
N PHE A 155 -11.65 -2.19 12.56
CA PHE A 155 -11.03 -1.09 11.82
C PHE A 155 -11.79 -0.75 10.54
N PHE A 156 -12.04 -1.74 9.68
CA PHE A 156 -12.75 -1.50 8.43
C PHE A 156 -14.21 -1.09 8.64
N ARG A 157 -14.91 -1.67 9.60
CA ARG A 157 -16.30 -1.26 9.91
C ARG A 157 -16.37 0.20 10.35
N THR A 158 -15.49 0.62 11.23
CA THR A 158 -15.43 2.00 11.73
C THR A 158 -15.21 2.97 10.58
N ILE A 159 -14.27 2.67 9.67
CA ILE A 159 -13.98 3.52 8.52
C ILE A 159 -15.15 3.56 7.53
N LEU A 160 -15.81 2.42 7.27
CA LEU A 160 -16.89 2.33 6.30
C LEU A 160 -18.19 2.94 6.79
N GLN A 161 -18.43 2.94 8.10
CA GLN A 161 -19.64 3.52 8.70
C GLN A 161 -19.63 5.06 8.76
N GLY A 162 -18.58 5.69 8.27
CA GLY A 162 -18.55 7.15 8.09
C GLY A 162 -18.08 7.96 9.28
N ASP A 163 -17.67 7.32 10.35
CA ASP A 163 -16.87 7.98 11.39
C ASP A 163 -15.51 8.32 10.79
N ASN A 164 -15.37 9.57 10.34
CA ASN A 164 -14.19 10.12 9.62
C ASN A 164 -12.92 10.15 10.51
N HIS A 165 -12.64 9.08 11.22
CA HIS A 165 -11.41 8.97 11.97
C HIS A 165 -10.29 8.55 11.04
N ALA A 166 -9.41 9.51 10.76
CA ALA A 166 -8.12 9.23 10.16
C ALA A 166 -7.44 8.10 10.94
N ASN A 167 -7.03 7.03 10.25
CA ASN A 167 -6.45 5.88 10.91
C ASN A 167 -5.56 5.07 9.97
N TYR A 168 -4.69 4.25 10.57
CA TYR A 168 -3.85 3.31 9.88
C TYR A 168 -3.70 2.01 10.67
N LEU A 169 -3.29 0.94 9.99
CA LEU A 169 -2.84 -0.32 10.60
C LEU A 169 -1.42 -0.62 10.13
N MET A 170 -0.55 -1.03 11.04
CA MET A 170 0.78 -1.55 10.72
C MET A 170 0.91 -3.02 11.08
N PHE A 171 1.58 -3.77 10.19
CA PHE A 171 1.88 -5.17 10.36
C PHE A 171 3.39 -5.41 10.26
N PHE A 172 3.94 -6.03 11.29
CA PHE A 172 5.35 -6.40 11.36
C PHE A 172 5.47 -7.88 11.01
N THR A 173 5.68 -8.17 9.72
CA THR A 173 5.58 -9.54 9.20
C THR A 173 6.91 -10.30 9.24
N ASN A 174 8.00 -9.69 9.69
CA ASN A 174 9.34 -10.27 9.70
C ASN A 174 9.71 -10.85 8.32
N ASN A 175 9.45 -10.10 7.26
CA ASN A 175 9.72 -10.50 5.88
C ASN A 175 9.09 -11.86 5.48
N ASN A 176 7.81 -12.04 5.81
CA ASN A 176 7.08 -13.26 5.52
C ASN A 176 6.96 -13.51 4.00
N SER A 177 7.51 -14.63 3.53
CA SER A 177 7.56 -14.98 2.12
C SER A 177 6.18 -15.16 1.48
N VAL A 178 5.17 -15.57 2.24
CA VAL A 178 3.80 -15.73 1.73
C VAL A 178 3.17 -14.38 1.42
N ILE A 179 3.33 -13.40 2.32
CA ILE A 179 2.84 -12.03 2.10
C ILE A 179 3.56 -11.42 0.90
N LYS A 180 4.90 -11.51 0.86
CA LYS A 180 5.72 -11.02 -0.26
C LYS A 180 5.25 -11.64 -1.59
N LYS A 181 4.98 -12.95 -1.63
CA LYS A 181 4.48 -13.65 -2.81
C LYS A 181 3.13 -13.11 -3.28
N TYR A 182 2.17 -12.86 -2.39
CA TYR A 182 0.86 -12.32 -2.78
C TYR A 182 0.99 -10.92 -3.37
N ILE A 183 1.81 -10.06 -2.77
CA ILE A 183 2.03 -8.70 -3.26
C ILE A 183 2.74 -8.71 -4.62
N ARG A 184 3.76 -9.56 -4.78
CA ARG A 184 4.42 -9.80 -6.06
C ARG A 184 3.42 -10.22 -7.15
N ASN A 185 2.56 -11.19 -6.85
CA ASN A 185 1.56 -11.65 -7.81
C ASN A 185 0.54 -10.56 -8.15
N MET A 186 0.12 -9.74 -7.17
CA MET A 186 -0.71 -8.56 -7.44
C MET A 186 -0.03 -7.58 -8.40
N MET A 187 1.27 -7.34 -8.23
CA MET A 187 2.02 -6.45 -9.11
C MET A 187 2.06 -6.99 -10.55
N ILE A 188 2.33 -8.29 -10.71
CA ILE A 188 2.31 -8.96 -12.02
C ILE A 188 0.91 -8.88 -12.66
N GLU A 189 -0.14 -9.21 -11.90
CA GLU A 189 -1.51 -9.13 -12.39
C GLU A 189 -1.93 -7.69 -12.73
N SER A 190 -1.51 -6.72 -11.94
CA SER A 190 -1.81 -5.30 -12.18
C SER A 190 -1.22 -4.81 -13.51
N SER A 191 -0.11 -5.40 -13.96
CA SER A 191 0.51 -5.06 -15.25
C SER A 191 -0.16 -5.72 -16.46
N LYS A 192 -0.91 -6.81 -16.26
CA LYS A 192 -1.62 -7.52 -17.34
C LYS A 192 -2.79 -6.67 -17.86
N LYS A 193 -3.01 -6.69 -19.17
CA LYS A 193 -4.09 -5.92 -19.84
C LYS A 193 -5.31 -6.78 -20.18
N ASP A 194 -5.45 -7.94 -19.53
CA ASP A 194 -6.60 -8.82 -19.77
C ASP A 194 -7.76 -8.52 -18.82
N MET A 195 -8.93 -9.08 -19.14
CA MET A 195 -10.18 -8.85 -18.41
C MET A 195 -10.21 -9.52 -17.03
N TYR A 196 -9.31 -10.46 -16.75
CA TYR A 196 -9.29 -11.23 -15.50
C TYR A 196 -8.37 -10.64 -14.44
N SER A 197 -7.41 -9.82 -14.85
CA SER A 197 -6.36 -9.32 -13.96
C SER A 197 -6.90 -8.55 -12.74
N ASN A 198 -7.99 -7.79 -12.91
CA ASN A 198 -8.64 -7.10 -11.78
C ASN A 198 -9.18 -8.09 -10.75
N ALA A 199 -9.88 -9.15 -11.18
CA ALA A 199 -10.41 -10.18 -10.29
C ALA A 199 -9.28 -10.96 -9.59
N CYS A 200 -8.17 -11.22 -10.29
CA CYS A 200 -6.98 -11.82 -9.69
C CYS A 200 -6.37 -10.93 -8.61
N CYS A 201 -6.20 -9.64 -8.87
CA CYS A 201 -5.70 -8.68 -7.87
C CYS A 201 -6.58 -8.67 -6.61
N ILE A 202 -7.91 -8.60 -6.76
CA ILE A 202 -8.86 -8.68 -5.64
C ILE A 202 -8.67 -9.98 -4.85
N SER A 203 -8.50 -11.10 -5.54
CA SER A 203 -8.29 -12.40 -4.90
C SER A 203 -7.00 -12.45 -4.09
N TYR A 204 -5.90 -11.89 -4.61
CA TYR A 204 -4.64 -11.81 -3.89
C TYR A 204 -4.71 -10.88 -2.68
N VAL A 205 -5.46 -9.77 -2.75
CA VAL A 205 -5.72 -8.92 -1.57
C VAL A 205 -6.46 -9.71 -0.49
N ASN A 206 -7.48 -10.50 -0.84
CA ASN A 206 -8.20 -11.37 0.09
C ASN A 206 -7.28 -12.41 0.75
N LEU A 207 -6.42 -13.05 -0.04
CA LEU A 207 -5.45 -14.02 0.46
C LEU A 207 -4.43 -13.35 1.39
N MET A 208 -3.95 -12.17 1.04
CA MET A 208 -3.04 -11.38 1.86
C MET A 208 -3.67 -11.02 3.20
N PHE A 209 -4.89 -10.47 3.23
CA PHE A 209 -5.59 -10.16 4.49
C PHE A 209 -5.84 -11.40 5.33
N SER A 210 -6.25 -12.50 4.70
CA SER A 210 -6.44 -13.77 5.42
C SER A 210 -5.16 -14.26 6.07
N ALA A 211 -4.02 -14.14 5.40
CA ALA A 211 -2.71 -14.51 5.93
C ALA A 211 -2.25 -13.56 7.05
N LEU A 212 -2.46 -12.23 6.87
CA LEU A 212 -2.16 -11.23 7.90
C LEU A 212 -2.94 -11.48 9.18
N LEU A 213 -4.25 -11.68 9.08
CA LEU A 213 -5.11 -11.98 10.23
C LEU A 213 -4.73 -13.27 10.94
N ARG A 214 -4.42 -14.32 10.17
CA ARG A 214 -4.05 -15.63 10.74
C ARG A 214 -2.76 -15.57 11.53
N SER A 215 -1.78 -14.80 11.06
CA SER A 215 -0.41 -14.86 11.57
C SER A 215 -0.01 -13.66 12.44
N TYR A 216 -0.67 -12.50 12.26
CA TYR A 216 -0.19 -11.23 12.83
C TYR A 216 -1.27 -10.44 13.58
N SER A 217 -2.44 -10.99 13.82
CA SER A 217 -3.54 -10.32 14.53
C SER A 217 -3.17 -9.81 15.93
N GLN A 218 -2.18 -10.43 16.57
CA GLN A 218 -1.70 -10.06 17.91
C GLN A 218 -0.64 -8.94 17.91
N THR A 219 -0.08 -8.59 16.75
CA THR A 219 1.02 -7.61 16.61
C THR A 219 0.62 -6.37 15.82
N ILE A 220 -0.68 -6.22 15.54
CA ILE A 220 -1.20 -5.05 14.82
C ILE A 220 -1.01 -3.80 15.66
N GLN A 221 -0.47 -2.75 15.04
CA GLN A 221 -0.46 -1.40 15.61
C GLN A 221 -1.40 -0.49 14.81
N PHE A 222 -2.07 0.43 15.49
CA PHE A 222 -2.93 1.43 14.87
C PHE A 222 -2.96 2.72 15.69
N TYR A 223 -3.37 3.79 15.03
CA TYR A 223 -3.49 5.09 15.64
C TYR A 223 -4.65 5.14 16.64
N ASN A 224 -4.43 5.79 17.79
CA ASN A 224 -5.39 5.86 18.91
C ASN A 224 -5.85 4.50 19.45
N TYR A 225 -4.91 3.75 19.99
CA TYR A 225 -5.18 2.49 20.71
C TYR A 225 -6.11 2.66 21.93
N GLU A 226 -6.46 3.88 22.35
CA GLU A 226 -7.33 4.15 23.49
C GLU A 226 -8.80 3.71 23.28
N MET A 227 -9.17 3.27 22.10
CA MET A 227 -10.50 2.73 21.84
C MET A 227 -10.58 1.24 22.15
N GLY A 228 -10.51 0.86 23.43
CA GLY A 228 -11.18 -0.35 23.74
C GLY A 228 -10.50 -1.40 24.54
N ALA A 229 -10.71 -1.27 25.80
CA ALA A 229 -10.66 -2.32 26.79
C ALA A 229 -11.60 -3.53 26.53
N ASP A 230 -12.23 -3.64 25.36
CA ASP A 230 -13.30 -4.63 25.12
C ASP A 230 -12.96 -5.72 24.10
N PHE A 231 -11.69 -5.89 23.74
CA PHE A 231 -11.24 -7.03 22.93
C PHE A 231 -10.66 -8.19 23.75
N SER A 232 -10.97 -8.29 25.03
CA SER A 232 -10.72 -9.52 25.80
C SER A 232 -11.68 -10.60 25.30
N LEU A 233 -11.16 -11.52 24.50
CA LEU A 233 -11.78 -12.81 24.16
C LEU A 233 -11.87 -13.70 25.41
#